data_76536d761e3486932953357d2f79412a
#
_entry.id   76536d761e3486932953357d2f79412a
#
_cell.length_a   1.000
_cell.length_b   1.000
_cell.length_c   1.000
_cell.angle_alpha   90.00
_cell.angle_beta   90.00
_cell.angle_gamma   90.00
#
_symmetry.space_group_name_H-M   'P 1'
#
loop_
_entity.id
_entity.type
_entity.pdbx_description
1 polymer ?
#
loop_
_entity_poly.entity_id
_entity_poly.type
_entity_poly.pdbx_seq_one_letter_code
_entity_poly.pdbx_strand_id
1 'polypeptide(L)'
;RVLGGNPLLAVAAGAAVTAVIQSSSASVGILQTMALNGVVNWKSAVFIMLGQNIGTCVTALLSGAGAGKNARRASVIHLLFNMMGAGVFGTFMYVLFQFSPGGGLSSIGSTEISVFHTVFNVCNTLLLFPFADKLVALSAWIVRDGEGDGKEGLTASGLMRRHLDERILENPAFAVDAVLKEVDVMGQETLKNVQSALAAMGSEKEETRSVYEREKEINEMEKLLTTFLIRVDNLPLTEGQHR
;
A
#
# COMPACT_ATOMS: atom_id res chain seq x y z
N ARG A 1 30.46 2.58 -19.14
CA ARG A 1 31.57 1.66 -18.67
C ARG A 1 31.53 1.48 -17.14
N VAL A 2 31.26 2.53 -16.35
CA VAL A 2 31.25 2.47 -14.87
C VAL A 2 30.15 1.53 -14.35
N LEU A 3 28.92 1.63 -14.86
CA LEU A 3 27.79 0.80 -14.44
C LEU A 3 27.96 -0.69 -14.83
N GLY A 4 28.67 -1.00 -15.91
CA GLY A 4 28.93 -2.39 -16.32
C GLY A 4 29.93 -3.14 -15.43
N GLY A 5 30.77 -2.41 -14.70
CA GLY A 5 31.78 -2.97 -13.80
C GLY A 5 31.26 -3.28 -12.39
N ASN A 6 30.20 -2.60 -11.94
CA ASN A 6 29.67 -2.73 -10.58
C ASN A 6 28.16 -2.98 -10.58
N PRO A 7 27.71 -4.22 -10.33
CA PRO A 7 26.29 -4.57 -10.29
C PRO A 7 25.47 -3.76 -9.28
N LEU A 8 26.01 -3.52 -8.10
CA LEU A 8 25.29 -2.76 -7.05
C LEU A 8 25.08 -1.30 -7.46
N LEU A 9 26.08 -0.70 -8.15
CA LEU A 9 25.93 0.65 -8.67
C LEU A 9 24.88 0.72 -9.78
N ALA A 10 24.81 -0.32 -10.63
CA ALA A 10 23.78 -0.43 -11.66
C ALA A 10 22.37 -0.57 -11.08
N VAL A 11 22.18 -1.40 -10.05
CA VAL A 11 20.93 -1.51 -9.28
C VAL A 11 20.56 -0.16 -8.66
N ALA A 12 21.49 0.48 -7.97
CA ALA A 12 21.25 1.78 -7.34
C ALA A 12 20.86 2.86 -8.36
N ALA A 13 21.51 2.90 -9.51
CA ALA A 13 21.18 3.83 -10.58
C ALA A 13 19.77 3.58 -11.14
N GLY A 14 19.42 2.32 -11.41
CA GLY A 14 18.08 1.95 -11.86
C GLY A 14 16.99 2.32 -10.85
N ALA A 15 17.25 2.04 -9.56
CA ALA A 15 16.33 2.40 -8.49
C ALA A 15 16.16 3.92 -8.37
N ALA A 16 17.24 4.68 -8.38
CA ALA A 16 17.19 6.14 -8.27
C ALA A 16 16.43 6.78 -9.45
N VAL A 17 16.74 6.36 -10.67
CA VAL A 17 16.07 6.89 -11.88
C VAL A 17 14.58 6.62 -11.82
N THR A 18 14.16 5.40 -11.49
CA THR A 18 12.74 5.04 -11.45
C THR A 18 12.02 5.72 -10.27
N ALA A 19 12.68 5.86 -9.12
CA ALA A 19 12.14 6.59 -7.98
C ALA A 19 11.83 8.06 -8.29
N VAL A 20 12.68 8.69 -9.11
CA VAL A 20 12.49 10.09 -9.55
C VAL A 20 11.42 10.19 -10.62
N ILE A 21 11.47 9.32 -11.64
CA ILE A 21 10.50 9.33 -12.76
C ILE A 21 9.11 8.85 -12.30
N GLN A 22 9.04 7.99 -11.28
CA GLN A 22 7.82 7.38 -10.75
C GLN A 22 6.97 6.63 -11.80
N SER A 23 7.61 6.20 -12.90
CA SER A 23 7.01 5.43 -13.98
C SER A 23 7.96 4.32 -14.41
N SER A 24 7.60 3.07 -14.14
CA SER A 24 8.39 1.90 -14.54
C SER A 24 8.45 1.73 -16.06
N SER A 25 7.35 1.96 -16.76
CA SER A 25 7.32 1.86 -18.22
C SER A 25 8.20 2.92 -18.90
N ALA A 26 8.18 4.16 -18.39
CA ALA A 26 9.08 5.21 -18.89
C ALA A 26 10.55 4.87 -18.62
N SER A 27 10.86 4.37 -17.43
CA SER A 27 12.23 3.96 -17.05
C SER A 27 12.74 2.80 -17.90
N VAL A 28 11.89 1.80 -18.17
CA VAL A 28 12.22 0.68 -19.09
C VAL A 28 12.42 1.19 -20.51
N GLY A 29 11.57 2.11 -21.00
CA GLY A 29 11.72 2.73 -22.31
C GLY A 29 13.05 3.49 -22.47
N ILE A 30 13.50 4.20 -21.44
CA ILE A 30 14.82 4.83 -21.43
C ILE A 30 15.92 3.77 -21.52
N LEU A 31 15.84 2.70 -20.75
CA LEU A 31 16.82 1.61 -20.79
C LEU A 31 16.86 0.93 -22.17
N GLN A 32 15.70 0.71 -22.79
CA GLN A 32 15.60 0.19 -24.17
C GLN A 32 16.27 1.12 -25.20
N THR A 33 16.05 2.43 -25.06
CA THR A 33 16.70 3.43 -25.91
C THR A 33 18.22 3.42 -25.74
N MET A 34 18.72 3.29 -24.50
CA MET A 34 20.15 3.16 -24.23
C MET A 34 20.73 1.88 -24.84
N ALA A 35 19.96 0.78 -24.83
CA ALA A 35 20.36 -0.48 -25.46
C ALA A 35 20.46 -0.37 -27.00
N LEU A 36 19.46 0.22 -27.63
CA LEU A 36 19.47 0.47 -29.08
C LEU A 36 20.65 1.33 -29.52
N ASN A 37 21.09 2.25 -28.67
CA ASN A 37 22.27 3.08 -28.95
C ASN A 37 23.60 2.43 -28.50
N GLY A 38 23.59 1.17 -28.06
CA GLY A 38 24.80 0.45 -27.63
C GLY A 38 25.46 0.97 -26.37
N VAL A 39 24.73 1.77 -25.57
CA VAL A 39 25.25 2.37 -24.33
C VAL A 39 25.32 1.35 -23.20
N VAL A 40 24.43 0.35 -23.19
CA VAL A 40 24.34 -0.70 -22.18
C VAL A 40 24.54 -2.08 -22.82
N ASN A 41 25.10 -2.99 -22.04
CA ASN A 41 25.25 -4.41 -22.36
C ASN A 41 24.31 -5.25 -21.49
N TRP A 42 24.24 -6.57 -21.73
CA TRP A 42 23.40 -7.50 -20.98
C TRP A 42 23.57 -7.35 -19.47
N LYS A 43 24.81 -7.35 -19.00
CA LYS A 43 25.11 -7.27 -17.56
C LYS A 43 24.60 -5.98 -16.95
N SER A 44 24.91 -4.83 -17.53
CA SER A 44 24.43 -3.55 -16.99
C SER A 44 22.91 -3.39 -17.09
N ALA A 45 22.29 -3.82 -18.20
CA ALA A 45 20.86 -3.72 -18.40
C ALA A 45 20.07 -4.54 -17.38
N VAL A 46 20.49 -5.79 -17.13
CA VAL A 46 19.85 -6.66 -16.13
C VAL A 46 19.89 -6.02 -14.75
N PHE A 47 21.05 -5.56 -14.27
CA PHE A 47 21.15 -4.97 -12.94
C PHE A 47 20.44 -3.61 -12.83
N ILE A 48 20.46 -2.78 -13.87
CA ILE A 48 19.65 -1.54 -13.92
C ILE A 48 18.17 -1.89 -13.80
N MET A 49 17.69 -2.90 -14.52
CA MET A 49 16.29 -3.31 -14.51
C MET A 49 15.83 -3.86 -13.16
N LEU A 50 16.67 -4.66 -12.50
CA LEU A 50 16.40 -5.08 -11.10
C LEU A 50 16.25 -3.89 -10.18
N GLY A 51 17.10 -2.87 -10.35
CA GLY A 51 17.00 -1.60 -9.64
C GLY A 51 15.71 -0.84 -9.96
N GLN A 52 15.29 -0.79 -11.22
CA GLN A 52 14.05 -0.14 -11.64
C GLN A 52 12.82 -0.74 -10.93
N ASN A 53 12.79 -2.05 -10.75
CA ASN A 53 11.72 -2.71 -9.99
C ASN A 53 11.70 -2.29 -8.50
N ILE A 54 12.87 -2.11 -7.87
CA ILE A 54 12.94 -1.55 -6.51
C ILE A 54 12.46 -0.08 -6.50
N GLY A 55 12.87 0.71 -7.48
CA GLY A 55 12.51 2.12 -7.59
C GLY A 55 11.00 2.38 -7.73
N THR A 56 10.26 1.46 -8.36
CA THR A 56 8.79 1.52 -8.44
C THR A 56 8.10 1.49 -7.08
N CYS A 57 8.74 0.94 -6.06
CA CYS A 57 8.15 0.87 -4.72
C CYS A 57 8.04 2.24 -4.04
N VAL A 58 8.79 3.24 -4.51
CA VAL A 58 8.80 4.59 -3.92
C VAL A 58 7.42 5.24 -4.02
N THR A 59 6.71 5.08 -5.13
CA THR A 59 5.33 5.60 -5.28
C THR A 59 4.38 4.98 -4.26
N ALA A 60 4.46 3.66 -4.07
CA ALA A 60 3.64 2.96 -3.07
C ALA A 60 3.99 3.40 -1.64
N LEU A 61 5.28 3.61 -1.34
CA LEU A 61 5.73 4.09 -0.03
C LEU A 61 5.26 5.51 0.25
N LEU A 62 5.34 6.41 -0.73
CA LEU A 62 4.85 7.80 -0.61
C LEU A 62 3.34 7.83 -0.39
N SER A 63 2.58 7.07 -1.18
CA SER A 63 1.12 6.95 -1.02
C SER A 63 0.75 6.31 0.33
N GLY A 64 1.51 5.32 0.78
CA GLY A 64 1.29 4.65 2.05
C GLY A 64 1.66 5.49 3.28
N ALA A 65 2.57 6.46 3.15
CA ALA A 65 3.06 7.26 4.29
C ALA A 65 1.97 8.10 4.97
N GLY A 66 1.01 8.63 4.17
CA GLY A 66 -0.15 9.38 4.67
C GLY A 66 -1.41 8.55 4.88
N ALA A 67 -1.36 7.25 4.57
CA ALA A 67 -2.51 6.36 4.62
C ALA A 67 -2.54 5.50 5.90
N GLY A 68 -3.66 4.80 6.09
CA GLY A 68 -3.84 3.90 7.22
C GLY A 68 -2.81 2.74 7.23
N LYS A 69 -2.71 2.08 8.36
CA LYS A 69 -1.75 1.01 8.65
C LYS A 69 -1.67 -0.09 7.59
N ASN A 70 -2.82 -0.56 7.11
CA ASN A 70 -2.86 -1.63 6.11
C ASN A 70 -2.25 -1.19 4.77
N ALA A 71 -2.44 0.07 4.37
CA ALA A 71 -1.82 0.64 3.19
C ALA A 71 -0.30 0.75 3.36
N ARG A 72 0.19 1.19 4.54
CA ARG A 72 1.62 1.19 4.88
C ARG A 72 2.22 -0.22 4.84
N ARG A 73 1.53 -1.22 5.41
CA ARG A 73 1.96 -2.63 5.33
C ARG A 73 2.01 -3.15 3.90
N ALA A 74 1.01 -2.83 3.08
CA ALA A 74 1.00 -3.20 1.66
C ALA A 74 2.20 -2.58 0.90
N SER A 75 2.52 -1.31 1.16
CA SER A 75 3.68 -0.63 0.58
C SER A 75 5.01 -1.29 0.99
N VAL A 76 5.12 -1.70 2.26
CA VAL A 76 6.29 -2.43 2.77
C VAL A 76 6.40 -3.83 2.14
N ILE A 77 5.28 -4.56 1.99
CA ILE A 77 5.26 -5.85 1.30
C ILE A 77 5.76 -5.69 -0.14
N HIS A 78 5.30 -4.67 -0.85
CA HIS A 78 5.74 -4.38 -2.21
C HIS A 78 7.24 -4.11 -2.28
N LEU A 79 7.80 -3.34 -1.34
CA LEU A 79 9.24 -3.11 -1.25
C LEU A 79 10.01 -4.40 -0.96
N LEU A 80 9.59 -5.17 0.04
CA LEU A 80 10.23 -6.44 0.42
C LEU A 80 10.23 -7.44 -0.73
N PHE A 81 9.10 -7.57 -1.42
CA PHE A 81 8.95 -8.44 -2.59
C PHE A 81 9.97 -8.10 -3.68
N ASN A 82 10.10 -6.82 -4.04
CA ASN A 82 11.04 -6.39 -5.07
C ASN A 82 12.51 -6.47 -4.63
N MET A 83 12.80 -6.14 -3.36
CA MET A 83 14.16 -6.27 -2.80
C MET A 83 14.61 -7.74 -2.75
N MET A 84 13.76 -8.64 -2.28
CA MET A 84 14.07 -10.08 -2.23
C MET A 84 14.24 -10.65 -3.64
N GLY A 85 13.34 -10.31 -4.56
CA GLY A 85 13.46 -10.69 -5.96
C GLY A 85 14.75 -10.19 -6.59
N ALA A 86 15.06 -8.92 -6.45
CA ALA A 86 16.30 -8.34 -6.97
C ALA A 86 17.55 -8.98 -6.34
N GLY A 87 17.50 -9.33 -5.05
CA GLY A 87 18.58 -10.04 -4.36
C GLY A 87 18.81 -11.44 -4.93
N VAL A 88 17.75 -12.25 -5.03
CA VAL A 88 17.83 -13.62 -5.53
C VAL A 88 18.24 -13.64 -7.00
N PHE A 89 17.51 -12.92 -7.85
CA PHE A 89 17.81 -12.89 -9.29
C PHE A 89 19.11 -12.17 -9.60
N GLY A 90 19.44 -11.11 -8.86
CA GLY A 90 20.71 -10.40 -9.00
C GLY A 90 21.91 -11.32 -8.70
N THR A 91 21.83 -12.10 -7.62
CA THR A 91 22.88 -13.09 -7.30
C THR A 91 22.95 -14.18 -8.34
N PHE A 92 21.81 -14.71 -8.77
CA PHE A 92 21.76 -15.72 -9.83
C PHE A 92 22.37 -15.21 -11.14
N MET A 93 21.98 -14.05 -11.60
CA MET A 93 22.50 -13.43 -12.83
C MET A 93 23.98 -13.06 -12.69
N TYR A 94 24.42 -12.62 -11.52
CA TYR A 94 25.82 -12.36 -11.29
C TYR A 94 26.67 -13.60 -11.46
N VAL A 95 26.25 -14.73 -10.86
CA VAL A 95 26.93 -16.01 -10.99
C VAL A 95 26.90 -16.49 -12.45
N LEU A 96 25.73 -16.41 -13.10
CA LEU A 96 25.57 -16.81 -14.50
C LEU A 96 26.53 -16.07 -15.43
N PHE A 97 26.71 -14.77 -15.25
CA PHE A 97 27.64 -13.96 -16.03
C PHE A 97 29.11 -14.30 -15.79
N GLN A 98 29.49 -14.90 -14.67
CA GLN A 98 30.85 -15.39 -14.45
C GLN A 98 31.19 -16.63 -15.30
N PHE A 99 30.19 -17.46 -15.60
CA PHE A 99 30.35 -18.68 -16.40
C PHE A 99 29.97 -18.46 -17.88
N SER A 100 29.39 -17.33 -18.24
CA SER A 100 28.97 -17.03 -19.60
C SER A 100 30.15 -16.55 -20.45
N PRO A 101 30.30 -17.03 -21.67
CA PRO A 101 31.29 -16.47 -22.63
C PRO A 101 31.07 -14.97 -22.79
N GLY A 102 32.13 -14.18 -22.55
CA GLY A 102 32.05 -12.72 -22.58
C GLY A 102 31.44 -12.04 -21.39
N GLY A 103 31.04 -12.77 -20.32
CA GLY A 103 30.64 -12.20 -19.02
C GLY A 103 29.46 -11.21 -19.09
N GLY A 104 28.56 -11.36 -20.07
CA GLY A 104 27.43 -10.45 -20.27
C GLY A 104 27.78 -9.11 -20.89
N LEU A 105 28.94 -9.00 -21.55
CA LEU A 105 29.39 -7.79 -22.23
C LEU A 105 28.82 -7.63 -23.67
N SER A 106 28.09 -8.63 -24.18
CA SER A 106 27.40 -8.55 -25.47
C SER A 106 26.31 -7.47 -25.45
N SER A 107 26.00 -6.95 -26.64
CA SER A 107 24.88 -6.02 -26.80
C SER A 107 23.55 -6.68 -26.43
N ILE A 108 22.62 -5.89 -25.92
CA ILE A 108 21.26 -6.29 -25.62
C ILE A 108 20.30 -5.43 -26.44
N GLY A 109 19.22 -6.03 -26.94
CA GLY A 109 18.18 -5.32 -27.67
C GLY A 109 16.99 -4.93 -26.80
N SER A 110 16.08 -4.16 -27.38
CA SER A 110 14.87 -3.71 -26.71
C SER A 110 13.92 -4.87 -26.33
N THR A 111 13.81 -5.85 -27.24
CA THR A 111 12.96 -7.04 -27.04
C THR A 111 13.45 -7.89 -25.87
N GLU A 112 14.76 -8.13 -25.81
CA GLU A 112 15.38 -8.92 -24.73
C GLU A 112 15.19 -8.27 -23.37
N ILE A 113 15.23 -6.93 -23.30
CA ILE A 113 14.91 -6.17 -22.07
C ILE A 113 13.46 -6.43 -21.64
N SER A 114 12.50 -6.34 -22.57
CA SER A 114 11.09 -6.59 -22.25
C SER A 114 10.84 -8.02 -21.81
N VAL A 115 11.43 -8.99 -22.51
CA VAL A 115 11.31 -10.42 -22.18
C VAL A 115 11.90 -10.69 -20.80
N PHE A 116 13.11 -10.21 -20.54
CA PHE A 116 13.75 -10.39 -19.23
C PHE A 116 12.92 -9.76 -18.12
N HIS A 117 12.40 -8.55 -18.33
CA HIS A 117 11.54 -7.87 -17.33
C HIS A 117 10.29 -8.69 -17.01
N THR A 118 9.62 -9.22 -18.04
CA THR A 118 8.44 -10.06 -17.87
C THR A 118 8.77 -11.37 -17.14
N VAL A 119 9.80 -12.08 -17.61
CA VAL A 119 10.25 -13.35 -17.01
C VAL A 119 10.65 -13.14 -15.55
N PHE A 120 11.43 -12.10 -15.26
CA PHE A 120 11.80 -11.76 -13.89
C PHE A 120 10.56 -11.60 -13.00
N ASN A 121 9.58 -10.78 -13.40
CA ASN A 121 8.41 -10.52 -12.56
C ASN A 121 7.54 -11.78 -12.38
N VAL A 122 7.34 -12.58 -13.42
CA VAL A 122 6.59 -13.84 -13.34
C VAL A 122 7.30 -14.83 -12.42
N CYS A 123 8.60 -15.05 -12.65
CA CYS A 123 9.37 -15.98 -11.81
C CYS A 123 9.47 -15.51 -10.36
N ASN A 124 9.65 -14.21 -10.12
CA ASN A 124 9.67 -13.65 -8.78
C ASN A 124 8.34 -13.86 -8.05
N THR A 125 7.23 -13.66 -8.75
CA THR A 125 5.89 -13.92 -8.19
C THR A 125 5.73 -15.39 -7.84
N LEU A 126 6.04 -16.30 -8.75
CA LEU A 126 5.94 -17.75 -8.49
C LEU A 126 6.85 -18.21 -7.34
N LEU A 127 8.04 -17.64 -7.24
CA LEU A 127 9.01 -17.95 -6.20
C LEU A 127 8.55 -17.46 -4.81
N LEU A 128 8.01 -16.25 -4.73
CA LEU A 128 7.68 -15.60 -3.45
C LEU A 128 6.22 -15.83 -3.01
N PHE A 129 5.34 -16.24 -3.92
CA PHE A 129 3.94 -16.53 -3.60
C PHE A 129 3.75 -17.52 -2.44
N PRO A 130 4.49 -18.65 -2.36
CA PRO A 130 4.39 -19.58 -1.23
C PRO A 130 4.82 -18.97 0.12
N PHE A 131 5.51 -17.83 0.09
CA PHE A 131 5.99 -17.11 1.28
C PHE A 131 5.19 -15.85 1.59
N ALA A 132 4.03 -15.66 0.95
CA ALA A 132 3.20 -14.47 1.12
C ALA A 132 2.88 -14.18 2.59
N ASP A 133 2.48 -15.20 3.38
CA ASP A 133 2.18 -15.06 4.80
C ASP A 133 3.40 -14.57 5.61
N LYS A 134 4.60 -15.00 5.24
CA LYS A 134 5.84 -14.53 5.89
C LYS A 134 6.15 -13.08 5.55
N LEU A 135 5.87 -12.66 4.31
CA LEU A 135 5.98 -11.24 3.90
C LEU A 135 4.98 -10.36 4.66
N VAL A 136 3.74 -10.85 4.84
CA VAL A 136 2.72 -10.18 5.66
C VAL A 136 3.18 -10.08 7.11
N ALA A 137 3.65 -11.16 7.72
CA ALA A 137 4.16 -11.16 9.09
C ALA A 137 5.35 -10.20 9.25
N LEU A 138 6.29 -10.20 8.29
CA LEU A 138 7.44 -9.28 8.30
C LEU A 138 7.01 -7.83 8.17
N SER A 139 6.04 -7.54 7.30
CA SER A 139 5.49 -6.19 7.16
C SER A 139 4.81 -5.71 8.46
N ALA A 140 4.11 -6.62 9.16
CA ALA A 140 3.50 -6.33 10.46
C ALA A 140 4.54 -6.07 11.57
N TRP A 141 5.69 -6.72 11.50
CA TRP A 141 6.80 -6.46 12.41
C TRP A 141 7.48 -5.11 12.16
N ILE A 142 7.62 -4.72 10.88
CA ILE A 142 8.18 -3.42 10.47
C ILE A 142 7.21 -2.28 10.78
N VAL A 143 5.94 -2.43 10.37
CA VAL A 143 4.87 -1.47 10.64
C VAL A 143 4.10 -1.96 11.85
N ARG A 144 4.63 -1.62 13.02
CA ARG A 144 4.03 -2.01 14.31
C ARG A 144 2.69 -1.32 14.53
N ASP A 145 1.86 -1.95 15.36
CA ASP A 145 0.67 -1.31 15.89
C ASP A 145 1.11 -0.16 16.80
N GLY A 146 0.76 1.08 16.45
CA GLY A 146 0.81 2.18 17.43
C GLY A 146 -0.21 1.90 18.53
N GLU A 147 0.05 2.35 19.75
CA GLU A 147 -0.90 2.15 20.89
C GLU A 147 -2.31 2.70 20.63
N GLY A 148 -2.49 3.56 19.60
CA GLY A 148 -3.77 4.07 19.12
C GLY A 148 -4.47 3.20 18.06
N ASP A 149 -3.71 2.55 17.17
CA ASP A 149 -4.24 1.86 15.98
C ASP A 149 -5.02 0.57 16.29
N GLY A 150 -4.65 -0.13 17.36
CA GLY A 150 -5.32 -1.37 17.78
C GLY A 150 -6.65 -1.09 18.50
N LYS A 151 -6.77 0.06 19.15
CA LYS A 151 -8.00 0.50 19.82
C LYS A 151 -8.96 1.17 18.85
N GLU A 152 -8.48 1.97 17.91
CA GLU A 152 -9.34 2.58 16.86
C GLU A 152 -10.04 1.54 15.96
N GLY A 153 -9.42 0.40 15.70
CA GLY A 153 -10.03 -0.68 14.90
C GLY A 153 -11.10 -1.50 15.63
N LEU A 154 -11.19 -1.39 16.95
CA LEU A 154 -12.15 -2.08 17.81
C LEU A 154 -13.22 -1.12 18.35
N THR A 155 -13.06 0.18 18.13
CA THR A 155 -14.04 1.18 18.54
C THR A 155 -15.18 1.29 17.53
N ALA A 156 -16.35 1.76 17.95
CA ALA A 156 -17.50 1.97 17.07
C ALA A 156 -17.17 2.96 15.96
N SER A 157 -16.45 4.05 16.25
CA SER A 157 -16.00 5.04 15.25
C SER A 157 -14.99 4.44 14.26
N GLY A 158 -14.09 3.59 14.73
CA GLY A 158 -13.12 2.89 13.89
C GLY A 158 -13.77 1.89 12.93
N LEU A 159 -14.81 1.17 13.36
CA LEU A 159 -15.61 0.29 12.51
C LEU A 159 -16.42 1.10 11.50
N MET A 160 -17.08 2.17 11.93
CA MET A 160 -17.81 3.09 11.06
C MET A 160 -16.92 3.66 9.94
N ARG A 161 -15.70 4.09 10.26
CA ARG A 161 -14.71 4.57 9.26
C ARG A 161 -14.39 3.54 8.19
N ARG A 162 -14.45 2.24 8.51
CA ARG A 162 -14.25 1.14 7.55
C ARG A 162 -15.49 0.89 6.70
N HIS A 163 -16.66 1.04 7.28
CA HIS A 163 -17.93 0.83 6.59
C HIS A 163 -18.26 1.99 5.65
N LEU A 164 -17.87 3.22 6.00
CA LEU A 164 -18.06 4.43 5.20
C LEU A 164 -16.85 4.71 4.29
N ASP A 165 -16.43 3.73 3.47
CA ASP A 165 -15.36 3.86 2.48
C ASP A 165 -15.86 4.68 1.27
N GLU A 166 -14.99 5.47 0.67
CA GLU A 166 -15.31 6.32 -0.50
C GLU A 166 -15.83 5.52 -1.70
N ARG A 167 -15.47 4.25 -1.84
CA ARG A 167 -15.94 3.36 -2.92
C ARG A 167 -17.44 3.11 -2.87
N ILE A 168 -18.05 3.23 -1.70
CA ILE A 168 -19.50 3.05 -1.54
C ILE A 168 -20.26 4.20 -2.22
N LEU A 169 -19.64 5.37 -2.36
CA LEU A 169 -20.21 6.53 -3.07
C LEU A 169 -20.40 6.28 -4.57
N GLU A 170 -19.76 5.30 -5.16
CA GLU A 170 -19.97 4.91 -6.56
C GLU A 170 -21.39 4.38 -6.81
N ASN A 171 -22.07 3.90 -5.76
CA ASN A 171 -23.46 3.45 -5.83
C ASN A 171 -24.31 4.15 -4.77
N PRO A 172 -25.13 5.14 -5.17
CA PRO A 172 -25.93 5.95 -4.25
C PRO A 172 -26.84 5.13 -3.32
N ALA A 173 -27.44 4.06 -3.79
CA ALA A 173 -28.33 3.23 -2.98
C ALA A 173 -27.58 2.53 -1.85
N PHE A 174 -26.38 2.01 -2.12
CA PHE A 174 -25.54 1.42 -1.09
C PHE A 174 -24.98 2.46 -0.12
N ALA A 175 -24.67 3.66 -0.61
CA ALA A 175 -24.20 4.74 0.25
C ALA A 175 -25.26 5.16 1.28
N VAL A 176 -26.53 5.29 0.85
CA VAL A 176 -27.65 5.62 1.74
C VAL A 176 -27.89 4.48 2.75
N ASP A 177 -27.92 3.21 2.31
CA ASP A 177 -28.09 2.06 3.21
C ASP A 177 -26.97 1.94 4.25
N ALA A 178 -25.73 2.18 3.84
CA ALA A 178 -24.59 2.20 4.76
C ALA A 178 -24.72 3.31 5.81
N VAL A 179 -25.10 4.52 5.40
CA VAL A 179 -25.32 5.63 6.34
C VAL A 179 -26.43 5.30 7.34
N LEU A 180 -27.58 4.77 6.88
CA LEU A 180 -28.70 4.40 7.78
C LEU A 180 -28.28 3.36 8.81
N LYS A 181 -27.48 2.38 8.44
CA LYS A 181 -26.93 1.39 9.39
C LYS A 181 -26.03 2.01 10.43
N GLU A 182 -25.16 2.93 10.00
CA GLU A 182 -24.23 3.58 10.92
C GLU A 182 -24.93 4.59 11.85
N VAL A 183 -26.01 5.23 11.39
CA VAL A 183 -26.90 6.04 12.24
C VAL A 183 -27.54 5.19 13.34
N ASP A 184 -28.00 3.98 12.98
CA ASP A 184 -28.57 3.04 13.99
C ASP A 184 -27.51 2.62 15.00
N VAL A 185 -26.31 2.29 14.56
CA VAL A 185 -25.18 1.94 15.47
C VAL A 185 -24.86 3.11 16.41
N MET A 186 -24.77 4.36 15.90
CA MET A 186 -24.54 5.54 16.72
C MET A 186 -25.67 5.76 17.72
N GLY A 187 -26.92 5.53 17.30
CA GLY A 187 -28.09 5.59 18.19
C GLY A 187 -28.03 4.59 19.35
N GLN A 188 -27.61 3.35 19.04
CA GLN A 188 -27.43 2.31 20.07
C GLN A 188 -26.30 2.66 21.05
N GLU A 189 -25.16 3.17 20.57
CA GLU A 189 -24.06 3.60 21.46
C GLU A 189 -24.47 4.80 22.32
N THR A 190 -25.24 5.75 21.77
CA THR A 190 -25.81 6.87 22.52
C THR A 190 -26.76 6.39 23.64
N LEU A 191 -27.65 5.44 23.30
CA LEU A 191 -28.57 4.87 24.31
C LEU A 191 -27.80 4.19 25.43
N LYS A 192 -26.78 3.39 25.11
CA LYS A 192 -25.90 2.77 26.10
C LYS A 192 -25.20 3.81 26.97
N ASN A 193 -24.76 4.94 26.38
CA ASN A 193 -24.11 6.01 27.13
C ASN A 193 -25.05 6.70 28.11
N VAL A 194 -26.28 7.00 27.67
CA VAL A 194 -27.33 7.55 28.53
C VAL A 194 -27.65 6.61 29.69
N GLN A 195 -27.83 5.30 29.44
CA GLN A 195 -28.05 4.30 30.47
C GLN A 195 -26.90 4.24 31.49
N SER A 196 -25.65 4.28 31.00
CA SER A 196 -24.46 4.31 31.87
C SER A 196 -24.39 5.59 32.68
N ALA A 197 -24.74 6.74 32.11
CA ALA A 197 -24.77 8.02 32.82
C ALA A 197 -25.82 8.04 33.91
N LEU A 198 -27.00 7.49 33.64
CA LEU A 198 -28.07 7.36 34.67
C LEU A 198 -27.64 6.42 35.79
N ALA A 199 -26.97 5.31 35.49
CA ALA A 199 -26.46 4.39 36.52
C ALA A 199 -25.33 5.01 37.35
N ALA A 200 -24.50 5.86 36.73
CA ALA A 200 -23.41 6.57 37.41
C ALA A 200 -23.88 7.74 38.29
N MET A 201 -25.14 8.14 38.23
CA MET A 201 -25.72 9.17 39.09
C MET A 201 -25.80 8.65 40.53
N GLY A 202 -24.71 8.82 41.28
CA GLY A 202 -24.58 8.37 42.68
C GLY A 202 -23.43 7.40 42.94
N SER A 203 -22.65 7.07 41.89
CA SER A 203 -21.50 6.16 41.94
C SER A 203 -20.14 6.86 41.88
N GLU A 204 -19.06 6.09 42.11
CA GLU A 204 -17.69 6.60 42.16
C GLU A 204 -17.15 7.09 40.82
N LYS A 205 -16.04 7.86 40.85
CA LYS A 205 -15.38 8.53 39.72
C LYS A 205 -15.04 7.65 38.50
N GLU A 206 -14.93 6.34 38.68
CA GLU A 206 -14.51 5.42 37.60
C GLU A 206 -15.63 5.15 36.57
N GLU A 207 -16.90 5.07 37.05
CA GLU A 207 -18.06 4.92 36.16
C GLU A 207 -18.32 6.20 35.33
N THR A 208 -18.10 7.36 35.95
CA THR A 208 -18.18 8.65 35.25
C THR A 208 -17.15 8.76 34.10
N ARG A 209 -15.96 8.21 34.28
CA ARG A 209 -14.92 8.19 33.24
C ARG A 209 -15.36 7.41 32.01
N SER A 210 -15.98 6.26 32.17
CA SER A 210 -16.46 5.42 31.05
C SER A 210 -17.53 6.14 30.21
N VAL A 211 -18.37 6.97 30.83
CA VAL A 211 -19.37 7.81 30.16
C VAL A 211 -18.68 8.85 29.26
N TYR A 212 -17.65 9.54 29.77
CA TYR A 212 -16.89 10.52 28.99
C TYR A 212 -16.11 9.91 27.81
N GLU A 213 -15.52 8.73 28.00
CA GLU A 213 -14.80 8.04 26.92
C GLU A 213 -15.78 7.63 25.80
N ARG A 214 -16.98 7.15 26.15
CA ARG A 214 -18.01 6.79 25.16
C ARG A 214 -18.60 8.03 24.48
N GLU A 215 -18.78 9.13 25.19
CA GLU A 215 -19.22 10.41 24.62
C GLU A 215 -18.24 10.92 23.56
N LYS A 216 -16.95 10.81 23.84
CA LYS A 216 -15.91 11.16 22.86
C LYS A 216 -16.01 10.31 21.60
N GLU A 217 -16.25 9.02 21.75
CA GLU A 217 -16.43 8.07 20.65
C GLU A 217 -17.67 8.43 19.80
N ILE A 218 -18.81 8.74 20.44
CA ILE A 218 -20.05 9.16 19.77
C ILE A 218 -19.83 10.47 18.99
N ASN A 219 -19.10 11.42 19.54
CA ASN A 219 -18.75 12.66 18.87
C ASN A 219 -17.84 12.45 17.64
N GLU A 220 -16.97 11.44 17.68
CA GLU A 220 -16.18 11.03 16.51
C GLU A 220 -17.06 10.38 15.43
N MET A 221 -18.02 9.52 15.81
CA MET A 221 -18.99 8.92 14.90
C MET A 221 -19.86 9.98 14.22
N GLU A 222 -20.36 10.97 14.97
CA GLU A 222 -21.13 12.10 14.44
C GLU A 222 -20.37 12.86 13.35
N LYS A 223 -19.09 13.20 13.60
CA LYS A 223 -18.25 13.91 12.62
C LYS A 223 -18.03 13.09 11.35
N LEU A 224 -17.79 11.78 11.49
CA LEU A 224 -17.63 10.88 10.36
C LEU A 224 -18.91 10.79 9.53
N LEU A 225 -20.06 10.58 10.19
CA LEU A 225 -21.37 10.54 9.53
C LEU A 225 -21.69 11.84 8.81
N THR A 226 -21.53 12.97 9.48
CA THR A 226 -21.80 14.28 8.92
C THR A 226 -20.95 14.54 7.67
N THR A 227 -19.65 14.23 7.75
CA THR A 227 -18.74 14.39 6.61
C THR A 227 -19.14 13.49 5.44
N PHE A 228 -19.57 12.27 5.72
CA PHE A 228 -19.97 11.30 4.70
C PHE A 228 -21.34 11.68 4.10
N LEU A 229 -22.29 12.10 4.92
CA LEU A 229 -23.61 12.57 4.49
C LEU A 229 -23.52 13.75 3.49
N ILE A 230 -22.64 14.72 3.74
CA ILE A 230 -22.41 15.82 2.79
C ILE A 230 -21.97 15.30 1.41
N ARG A 231 -21.20 14.21 1.38
CA ARG A 231 -20.77 13.60 0.11
C ARG A 231 -21.91 12.83 -0.54
N VAL A 232 -22.72 12.12 0.24
CA VAL A 232 -23.89 11.36 -0.26
C VAL A 232 -24.93 12.32 -0.83
N ASP A 233 -25.18 13.47 -0.19
CA ASP A 233 -26.12 14.48 -0.67
C ASP A 233 -25.74 15.07 -2.05
N ASN A 234 -24.47 15.07 -2.39
CA ASN A 234 -23.96 15.48 -3.71
C ASN A 234 -24.08 14.40 -4.80
N LEU A 235 -24.57 13.20 -4.48
CA LEU A 235 -24.80 12.13 -5.45
C LEU A 235 -26.14 12.31 -6.17
N PRO A 236 -26.33 11.71 -7.36
CA PRO A 236 -27.61 11.71 -8.06
C PRO A 236 -28.61 10.77 -7.36
N LEU A 237 -29.19 11.23 -6.26
CA LEU A 237 -30.16 10.50 -5.46
C LEU A 237 -31.56 10.57 -6.08
N THR A 238 -32.37 9.54 -5.87
CA THR A 238 -33.81 9.57 -6.22
C THR A 238 -34.61 10.32 -5.15
N GLU A 239 -35.82 10.84 -5.49
CA GLU A 239 -36.67 11.56 -4.53
C GLU A 239 -36.96 10.77 -3.25
N GLY A 240 -37.00 9.43 -3.32
CA GLY A 240 -37.20 8.56 -2.16
C GLY A 240 -35.96 8.41 -1.27
N GLN A 241 -34.77 8.74 -1.79
CA GLN A 241 -33.50 8.68 -1.07
C GLN A 241 -33.12 10.00 -0.41
N HIS A 242 -33.76 11.11 -0.80
CA HIS A 242 -33.64 12.43 -0.16
C HIS A 242 -34.52 12.61 1.09
N ARG A 243 -35.43 11.70 1.36
CA ARG A 243 -36.34 11.71 2.53
C ARG A 243 -35.85 10.80 3.64
#